data_ece58bbefcbd4261d58e753f58326b70
#
_entry.id   ece58bbefcbd4261d58e753f58326b70
#
_cell.length_a   1.000
_cell.length_b   1.000
_cell.length_c   1.000
_cell.angle_alpha   90.00
_cell.angle_beta   90.00
_cell.angle_gamma   90.00
#
_symmetry.space_group_name_H-M   'P 1'
#
loop_
_entity.id
_entity.type
_entity.pdbx_description
1 polymer ?
#
loop_
_entity_poly.entity_id
_entity_poly.type
_entity_poly.pdbx_seq_one_letter_code
_entity_poly.pdbx_strand_id
1 'polypeptide(L)'
;MKLINQKSISIFVFLGIIIVIAIITAISVPYISKQITEIFLSIQTDVNKRQAQNIAGYINTKFKAGEDMNKVLQDVSILLSNTDSNLGYSCVIEAETGNYLYFPDQSLIGKNVSVKNALYTAIDYEINDEPFQDFVANRKEGEGTLFYPQMENNYREAIAVTNVPGVNWKVSTHENIAKIRAAIDGLSKNIIIISIVIALIIAIASTLVSRRISFIYERQIQDERDKNEQLLRRTLPDNVVDTINEKGSFLPRRYDQSTVLFADLSGFTSMCAKADPQVIVQLLNEVFNRFDKVIKNYSIEKIKTIGDAYMVCSGAPIPHPQHANHVMKFAIEIIKELEEFNKQYKLSLKLRIGINSGEVVGGVIGQTRYAFDIWGDTVNVANRMESTGVAGSIQVSESTYQELKNEFNFNYRGEIEVKGKGFLKAYIYSEDEKVANSEEKENTNNI
;
A
#
# COMPACT_ATOMS: atom_id res chain seq x y z
N MET A 1 -4.14 7.81 -14.97
CA MET A 1 -4.79 6.68 -14.26
C MET A 1 -5.04 7.15 -12.83
N LYS A 2 -6.32 7.44 -12.47
CA LYS A 2 -6.65 7.99 -11.14
C LYS A 2 -6.18 6.99 -10.07
N LEU A 3 -5.31 7.44 -9.18
CA LEU A 3 -4.92 6.70 -7.98
C LEU A 3 -6.20 6.29 -7.24
N ILE A 4 -6.51 4.99 -7.28
CA ILE A 4 -7.58 4.44 -6.46
C ILE A 4 -7.17 4.75 -5.02
N ASN A 5 -7.98 5.55 -4.33
CA ASN A 5 -7.69 6.00 -2.98
C ASN A 5 -7.42 4.76 -2.09
N GLN A 6 -6.31 4.75 -1.35
CA GLN A 6 -5.87 3.66 -0.46
C GLN A 6 -7.00 3.13 0.44
N LYS A 7 -7.87 4.03 0.93
CA LYS A 7 -9.06 3.66 1.69
C LYS A 7 -9.99 2.75 0.90
N SER A 8 -10.15 3.00 -0.41
CA SER A 8 -11.01 2.19 -1.28
C SER A 8 -10.45 0.79 -1.48
N ILE A 9 -9.14 0.62 -1.70
CA ILE A 9 -8.51 -0.70 -1.86
C ILE A 9 -8.69 -1.54 -0.60
N SER A 10 -8.41 -0.99 0.58
CA SER A 10 -8.56 -1.69 1.85
C SER A 10 -10.01 -2.11 2.12
N ILE A 11 -10.98 -1.27 1.75
CA ILE A 11 -12.40 -1.59 1.86
C ILE A 11 -12.80 -2.71 0.89
N PHE A 12 -12.34 -2.69 -0.35
CA PHE A 12 -12.61 -3.76 -1.33
C PHE A 12 -12.03 -5.10 -0.89
N VAL A 13 -10.80 -5.13 -0.36
CA VAL A 13 -10.19 -6.35 0.18
C VAL A 13 -10.98 -6.87 1.36
N PHE A 14 -11.36 -6.00 2.31
CA PHE A 14 -12.17 -6.36 3.48
C PHE A 14 -13.51 -6.97 3.08
N LEU A 15 -14.27 -6.29 2.21
CA LEU A 15 -15.58 -6.76 1.73
C LEU A 15 -15.45 -8.06 0.92
N GLY A 16 -14.42 -8.17 0.07
CA GLY A 16 -14.17 -9.38 -0.73
C GLY A 16 -13.96 -10.62 0.15
N ILE A 17 -13.17 -10.51 1.21
CA ILE A 17 -12.93 -11.63 2.14
C ILE A 17 -14.22 -12.03 2.85
N ILE A 18 -15.00 -11.06 3.34
CA ILE A 18 -16.28 -11.34 4.02
C ILE A 18 -17.24 -12.06 3.07
N ILE A 19 -17.38 -11.60 1.83
CA ILE A 19 -18.27 -12.20 0.83
C ILE A 19 -17.84 -13.64 0.54
N VAL A 20 -16.56 -13.92 0.31
CA VAL A 20 -16.06 -15.26 0.03
C VAL A 20 -16.34 -16.19 1.21
N ILE A 21 -16.07 -15.79 2.45
CA ILE A 21 -16.34 -16.62 3.63
C ILE A 21 -17.84 -16.83 3.82
N ALA A 22 -18.66 -15.81 3.60
CA ALA A 22 -20.12 -15.92 3.68
C ALA A 22 -20.67 -16.95 2.67
N ILE A 23 -20.18 -16.93 1.43
CA ILE A 23 -20.57 -17.90 0.40
C ILE A 23 -20.15 -19.32 0.81
N ILE A 24 -18.90 -19.51 1.25
CA ILE A 24 -18.40 -20.82 1.68
C ILE A 24 -19.24 -21.33 2.85
N THR A 25 -19.54 -20.51 3.85
CA THR A 25 -20.33 -20.90 5.02
C THR A 25 -21.76 -21.24 4.64
N ALA A 26 -22.38 -20.43 3.76
CA ALA A 26 -23.76 -20.66 3.30
C ALA A 26 -23.93 -21.98 2.55
N ILE A 27 -22.90 -22.46 1.87
CA ILE A 27 -22.94 -23.74 1.15
C ILE A 27 -22.53 -24.89 2.07
N SER A 28 -21.45 -24.74 2.84
CA SER A 28 -20.85 -25.85 3.62
C SER A 28 -21.69 -26.24 4.81
N VAL A 29 -22.29 -25.29 5.55
CA VAL A 29 -23.01 -25.60 6.80
C VAL A 29 -24.26 -26.43 6.53
N PRO A 30 -25.16 -26.08 5.58
CA PRO A 30 -26.32 -26.93 5.25
C PRO A 30 -25.91 -28.33 4.75
N TYR A 31 -24.86 -28.41 3.93
CA TYR A 31 -24.36 -29.68 3.42
C TYR A 31 -23.85 -30.58 4.55
N ILE A 32 -23.00 -30.04 5.45
CA ILE A 32 -22.47 -30.77 6.61
C ILE A 32 -23.61 -31.18 7.55
N SER A 33 -24.52 -30.27 7.85
CA SER A 33 -25.69 -30.55 8.71
C SER A 33 -26.54 -31.71 8.14
N LYS A 34 -26.77 -31.72 6.81
CA LYS A 34 -27.48 -32.80 6.13
C LYS A 34 -26.72 -34.13 6.29
N GLN A 35 -25.44 -34.18 6.00
CA GLN A 35 -24.61 -35.38 6.11
C GLN A 35 -24.57 -35.95 7.55
N ILE A 36 -24.41 -35.08 8.56
CA ILE A 36 -24.44 -35.50 9.96
C ILE A 36 -25.81 -36.07 10.31
N THR A 37 -26.89 -35.46 9.85
CA THR A 37 -28.25 -35.93 10.09
C THR A 37 -28.45 -37.31 9.46
N GLU A 38 -28.06 -37.53 8.22
CA GLU A 38 -28.17 -38.83 7.51
C GLU A 38 -27.37 -39.94 8.20
N ILE A 39 -26.13 -39.68 8.59
CA ILE A 39 -25.28 -40.63 9.32
C ILE A 39 -25.92 -40.99 10.66
N PHE A 40 -26.39 -39.95 11.37
CA PHE A 40 -26.99 -40.16 12.69
C PHE A 40 -28.26 -41.03 12.61
N LEU A 41 -29.12 -40.72 11.61
CA LEU A 41 -30.34 -41.46 11.37
C LEU A 41 -30.07 -42.92 11.01
N SER A 42 -29.06 -43.20 10.18
CA SER A 42 -28.62 -44.53 9.84
C SER A 42 -28.17 -45.34 11.10
N ILE A 43 -27.36 -44.69 11.96
CA ILE A 43 -26.92 -45.35 13.22
C ILE A 43 -28.12 -45.65 14.12
N GLN A 44 -29.02 -44.68 14.26
CA GLN A 44 -30.20 -44.84 15.14
C GLN A 44 -31.13 -45.91 14.62
N THR A 45 -31.31 -46.02 13.31
CA THR A 45 -32.04 -47.08 12.63
C THR A 45 -31.48 -48.46 13.03
N ASP A 46 -30.18 -48.64 12.92
CA ASP A 46 -29.55 -49.91 13.26
C ASP A 46 -29.70 -50.29 14.74
N VAL A 47 -29.63 -49.27 15.62
CA VAL A 47 -29.86 -49.46 17.06
C VAL A 47 -31.30 -49.95 17.32
N ASN A 48 -32.29 -49.20 16.79
CA ASN A 48 -33.69 -49.55 16.94
C ASN A 48 -34.00 -50.93 16.35
N LYS A 49 -33.45 -51.29 15.18
CA LYS A 49 -33.59 -52.57 14.55
C LYS A 49 -33.08 -53.72 15.45
N ARG A 50 -31.87 -53.57 15.96
CA ARG A 50 -31.27 -54.58 16.88
C ARG A 50 -32.08 -54.71 18.16
N GLN A 51 -32.59 -53.61 18.70
CA GLN A 51 -33.47 -53.65 19.90
C GLN A 51 -34.75 -54.39 19.63
N ALA A 52 -35.44 -54.07 18.53
CA ALA A 52 -36.65 -54.77 18.12
C ALA A 52 -36.39 -56.29 17.90
N GLN A 53 -35.27 -56.64 17.21
CA GLN A 53 -34.88 -58.03 16.98
C GLN A 53 -34.56 -58.76 18.32
N ASN A 54 -33.89 -58.12 19.25
CA ASN A 54 -33.59 -58.73 20.55
C ASN A 54 -34.88 -59.05 21.34
N ILE A 55 -35.87 -58.13 21.33
CA ILE A 55 -37.18 -58.37 21.96
C ILE A 55 -37.93 -59.47 21.24
N ALA A 56 -37.97 -59.48 19.90
CA ALA A 56 -38.61 -60.53 19.11
C ALA A 56 -37.93 -61.87 19.34
N GLY A 57 -36.60 -61.90 19.43
CA GLY A 57 -35.84 -63.14 19.74
C GLY A 57 -36.13 -63.68 21.12
N TYR A 58 -36.25 -62.78 22.14
CA TYR A 58 -36.70 -63.18 23.45
C TYR A 58 -38.07 -63.84 23.44
N ILE A 59 -39.08 -63.20 22.82
CA ILE A 59 -40.44 -63.71 22.67
C ILE A 59 -40.43 -65.08 21.96
N ASN A 60 -39.68 -65.21 20.85
CA ASN A 60 -39.59 -66.46 20.07
C ASN A 60 -38.97 -67.60 20.89
N THR A 61 -37.98 -67.29 21.72
CA THR A 61 -37.32 -68.27 22.58
C THR A 61 -38.29 -68.80 23.62
N LYS A 62 -39.10 -67.94 24.25
CA LYS A 62 -40.12 -68.28 25.20
C LYS A 62 -41.25 -69.08 24.55
N PHE A 63 -41.70 -68.68 23.32
CA PHE A 63 -42.67 -69.41 22.55
C PHE A 63 -42.20 -70.84 22.22
N LYS A 64 -40.97 -71.04 21.78
CA LYS A 64 -40.39 -72.36 21.52
C LYS A 64 -40.26 -73.21 22.74
N ALA A 65 -40.11 -72.60 23.92
CA ALA A 65 -40.12 -73.33 25.22
C ALA A 65 -41.52 -73.73 25.70
N GLY A 66 -42.60 -73.43 24.96
CA GLY A 66 -43.97 -73.71 25.26
C GLY A 66 -44.57 -72.90 26.42
N GLU A 67 -44.00 -71.70 26.72
CA GLU A 67 -44.53 -70.84 27.77
C GLU A 67 -45.84 -70.23 27.32
N ASP A 68 -46.74 -69.93 28.30
CA ASP A 68 -48.01 -69.23 28.02
C ASP A 68 -47.70 -67.82 27.48
N MET A 69 -48.26 -67.50 26.30
CA MET A 69 -48.03 -66.24 25.63
C MET A 69 -48.54 -65.02 26.39
N ASN A 70 -49.57 -65.16 27.23
CA ASN A 70 -50.02 -64.08 28.12
C ASN A 70 -48.98 -63.76 29.17
N LYS A 71 -48.32 -64.81 29.72
CA LYS A 71 -47.22 -64.64 30.65
C LYS A 71 -46.00 -64.02 29.98
N VAL A 72 -45.65 -64.47 28.76
CA VAL A 72 -44.57 -63.89 27.97
C VAL A 72 -44.82 -62.40 27.70
N LEU A 73 -46.05 -62.04 27.37
CA LEU A 73 -46.43 -60.63 27.14
C LEU A 73 -46.27 -59.82 28.42
N GLN A 74 -46.66 -60.40 29.57
CA GLN A 74 -46.47 -59.76 30.89
C GLN A 74 -44.97 -59.54 31.23
N ASP A 75 -44.12 -60.56 30.98
CA ASP A 75 -42.67 -60.47 31.21
C ASP A 75 -42.05 -59.39 30.30
N VAL A 76 -42.44 -59.32 29.03
CA VAL A 76 -42.01 -58.30 28.06
C VAL A 76 -42.53 -56.91 28.51
N SER A 77 -43.75 -56.83 29.01
CA SER A 77 -44.30 -55.56 29.47
C SER A 77 -43.52 -54.97 30.66
N ILE A 78 -43.08 -55.85 31.60
CA ILE A 78 -42.23 -55.47 32.75
C ILE A 78 -40.87 -55.01 32.26
N LEU A 79 -40.25 -55.71 31.30
CA LEU A 79 -38.95 -55.39 30.73
C LEU A 79 -38.96 -54.05 29.99
N LEU A 80 -40.04 -53.77 29.26
CA LEU A 80 -40.18 -52.54 28.45
C LEU A 80 -40.68 -51.33 29.28
N SER A 81 -41.41 -51.56 30.37
CA SER A 81 -41.90 -50.45 31.25
C SER A 81 -40.78 -49.69 31.95
N ASN A 82 -39.59 -50.31 32.11
CA ASN A 82 -38.43 -49.70 32.74
C ASN A 82 -37.61 -48.81 31.79
N THR A 83 -38.05 -48.66 30.53
CA THR A 83 -37.40 -47.73 29.60
C THR A 83 -37.97 -46.31 29.75
N ASP A 84 -37.08 -45.30 29.76
CA ASP A 84 -37.50 -43.89 29.83
C ASP A 84 -38.26 -43.53 28.55
N SER A 85 -39.54 -43.39 28.65
CA SER A 85 -40.46 -43.06 27.54
C SER A 85 -40.16 -41.72 26.85
N ASN A 86 -39.33 -40.86 27.46
CA ASN A 86 -38.88 -39.58 26.86
C ASN A 86 -37.74 -39.78 25.83
N LEU A 87 -37.03 -40.90 25.91
CA LEU A 87 -35.94 -41.21 24.95
C LEU A 87 -36.44 -42.08 23.82
N GLY A 88 -37.30 -43.05 24.13
CA GLY A 88 -37.90 -43.94 23.17
C GLY A 88 -38.73 -45.02 23.86
N TYR A 89 -39.48 -45.78 23.12
CA TYR A 89 -40.30 -46.87 23.64
C TYR A 89 -40.37 -48.03 22.67
N SER A 90 -40.77 -49.18 23.14
CA SER A 90 -41.10 -50.33 22.33
C SER A 90 -42.53 -50.75 22.56
N CYS A 91 -43.15 -51.26 21.53
CA CYS A 91 -44.51 -51.82 21.59
C CYS A 91 -44.56 -53.19 20.91
N VAL A 92 -45.57 -53.98 21.27
CA VAL A 92 -45.85 -55.26 20.67
C VAL A 92 -47.23 -55.16 20.01
N ILE A 93 -47.32 -55.59 18.76
CA ILE A 93 -48.48 -55.46 17.90
C ILE A 93 -48.87 -56.84 17.38
N GLU A 94 -50.16 -57.13 17.37
CA GLU A 94 -50.67 -58.33 16.71
C GLU A 94 -50.61 -58.13 15.18
N ALA A 95 -49.96 -59.06 14.49
CA ALA A 95 -49.64 -58.85 13.05
C ALA A 95 -50.83 -58.89 12.13
N GLU A 96 -51.87 -59.65 12.44
CA GLU A 96 -53.07 -59.75 11.61
C GLU A 96 -54.09 -58.60 11.85
N THR A 97 -54.29 -58.24 13.10
CA THR A 97 -55.30 -57.25 13.45
C THR A 97 -54.73 -55.84 13.50
N GLY A 98 -53.42 -55.71 13.72
CA GLY A 98 -52.79 -54.45 13.92
C GLY A 98 -53.07 -53.83 15.32
N ASN A 99 -53.58 -54.61 16.27
CA ASN A 99 -53.87 -54.12 17.60
C ASN A 99 -52.63 -54.12 18.49
N TYR A 100 -52.51 -53.15 19.36
CA TYR A 100 -51.42 -53.12 20.37
C TYR A 100 -51.69 -54.19 21.44
N LEU A 101 -50.79 -55.14 21.54
CA LEU A 101 -50.76 -56.13 22.63
C LEU A 101 -50.06 -55.53 23.86
N TYR A 102 -49.03 -54.70 23.63
CA TYR A 102 -48.33 -53.90 24.61
C TYR A 102 -48.02 -52.53 24.06
N PHE A 103 -48.26 -51.55 24.85
CA PHE A 103 -47.86 -50.15 24.59
C PHE A 103 -47.58 -49.47 25.94
N PRO A 104 -46.58 -48.53 26.05
CA PRO A 104 -46.29 -47.83 27.30
C PRO A 104 -47.49 -47.08 27.85
N ASP A 105 -48.30 -46.44 27.00
CA ASP A 105 -49.59 -45.90 27.39
C ASP A 105 -50.65 -47.01 27.35
N GLN A 106 -51.02 -47.45 28.57
CA GLN A 106 -51.99 -48.54 28.75
C GLN A 106 -53.35 -48.28 28.08
N SER A 107 -53.72 -47.03 27.90
CA SER A 107 -54.96 -46.63 27.23
C SER A 107 -55.03 -47.05 25.75
N LEU A 108 -53.90 -47.39 25.12
CA LEU A 108 -53.79 -47.82 23.73
C LEU A 108 -53.77 -49.34 23.59
N ILE A 109 -53.62 -50.12 24.65
CA ILE A 109 -53.63 -51.58 24.57
C ILE A 109 -55.00 -52.05 24.08
N GLY A 110 -55.02 -52.98 23.14
CA GLY A 110 -56.20 -53.47 22.45
C GLY A 110 -56.77 -52.59 21.34
N LYS A 111 -56.25 -51.37 21.20
CA LYS A 111 -56.60 -50.48 20.09
C LYS A 111 -55.75 -50.73 18.87
N ASN A 112 -56.28 -50.50 17.70
CA ASN A 112 -55.60 -50.66 16.43
C ASN A 112 -54.52 -49.55 16.25
N VAL A 113 -53.37 -49.88 15.66
CA VAL A 113 -52.32 -48.94 15.35
C VAL A 113 -52.80 -47.72 14.55
N SER A 114 -53.89 -47.86 13.77
CA SER A 114 -54.54 -46.77 13.05
C SER A 114 -55.06 -45.64 13.93
N VAL A 115 -55.37 -45.92 15.19
CA VAL A 115 -55.80 -44.88 16.14
C VAL A 115 -54.69 -43.83 16.36
N LYS A 116 -53.44 -44.25 16.31
CA LYS A 116 -52.32 -43.31 16.39
C LYS A 116 -51.98 -42.70 15.01
N ASN A 117 -52.36 -43.37 13.96
CA ASN A 117 -52.14 -42.89 12.58
C ASN A 117 -52.91 -41.63 12.19
N ALA A 118 -54.05 -41.32 12.86
CA ALA A 118 -54.75 -40.07 12.66
C ALA A 118 -53.90 -38.83 13.06
N LEU A 119 -52.84 -39.07 13.83
CA LEU A 119 -51.95 -38.03 14.37
C LEU A 119 -50.59 -37.94 13.68
N TYR A 120 -50.26 -38.88 12.81
CA TYR A 120 -48.92 -38.97 12.19
C TYR A 120 -48.96 -39.05 10.69
N THR A 121 -48.15 -38.24 10.02
CA THR A 121 -47.86 -38.40 8.60
C THR A 121 -46.52 -39.08 8.48
N ALA A 122 -46.42 -40.24 7.80
CA ALA A 122 -45.18 -40.94 7.55
C ALA A 122 -44.35 -40.16 6.52
N ILE A 123 -43.11 -39.87 6.89
CA ILE A 123 -42.10 -39.41 5.93
C ILE A 123 -40.96 -40.44 5.98
N ASP A 124 -40.84 -41.23 4.93
CA ASP A 124 -39.73 -42.19 4.75
C ASP A 124 -38.72 -41.61 3.77
N TYR A 125 -37.44 -41.79 4.02
CA TYR A 125 -36.37 -41.45 3.08
C TYR A 125 -36.39 -42.34 1.84
N GLU A 126 -36.92 -43.56 1.97
CA GLU A 126 -36.99 -44.51 0.86
C GLU A 126 -38.42 -44.71 0.31
N ILE A 127 -39.45 -44.38 1.12
CA ILE A 127 -40.86 -44.62 0.77
C ILE A 127 -41.65 -43.36 1.18
N ASN A 128 -41.96 -42.48 0.27
CA ASN A 128 -42.71 -41.27 0.50
C ASN A 128 -44.12 -41.53 1.06
N ASP A 129 -44.45 -40.94 2.23
CA ASP A 129 -45.78 -40.77 2.76
C ASP A 129 -46.62 -42.06 2.98
N GLU A 130 -45.99 -43.18 3.34
CA GLU A 130 -46.72 -44.36 3.73
C GLU A 130 -47.39 -44.24 5.10
N PRO A 131 -48.69 -44.55 5.29
CA PRO A 131 -49.31 -44.59 6.60
C PRO A 131 -48.65 -45.62 7.52
N PHE A 132 -48.55 -45.32 8.83
CA PHE A 132 -47.89 -46.21 9.80
C PHE A 132 -48.48 -47.62 9.83
N GLN A 133 -49.84 -47.78 9.68
CA GLN A 133 -50.46 -49.06 9.62
C GLN A 133 -50.00 -49.86 8.41
N ASP A 134 -49.84 -49.24 7.23
CA ASP A 134 -49.37 -49.92 6.03
C ASP A 134 -47.89 -50.25 6.13
N PHE A 135 -47.08 -49.39 6.76
CA PHE A 135 -45.70 -49.69 7.12
C PHE A 135 -45.59 -50.90 8.02
N VAL A 136 -46.40 -50.97 9.12
CA VAL A 136 -46.40 -52.11 10.04
C VAL A 136 -46.91 -53.38 9.34
N ALA A 137 -47.89 -53.28 8.43
CA ALA A 137 -48.46 -54.42 7.71
C ALA A 137 -47.51 -54.96 6.64
N ASN A 138 -46.86 -54.08 5.89
CA ASN A 138 -46.14 -54.44 4.67
C ASN A 138 -44.65 -54.75 4.86
N ARG A 139 -44.04 -54.26 5.98
CA ARG A 139 -42.62 -54.47 6.23
C ARG A 139 -42.27 -55.85 6.68
N LYS A 140 -41.24 -56.41 6.07
CA LYS A 140 -40.61 -57.69 6.47
C LYS A 140 -39.61 -57.42 7.62
N GLU A 141 -39.18 -58.53 8.22
CA GLU A 141 -38.19 -58.41 9.32
C GLU A 141 -36.97 -57.63 8.90
N GLY A 142 -36.68 -56.60 9.67
CA GLY A 142 -35.49 -55.78 9.54
C GLY A 142 -35.51 -54.74 8.43
N GLU A 143 -36.64 -54.45 7.78
CA GLU A 143 -36.76 -53.44 6.78
C GLU A 143 -37.25 -52.10 7.37
N GLY A 144 -36.55 -51.07 7.00
CA GLY A 144 -36.98 -49.68 7.02
C GLY A 144 -36.97 -48.98 8.38
N THR A 145 -36.70 -47.69 8.30
CA THR A 145 -36.83 -46.71 9.38
C THR A 145 -37.75 -45.61 8.87
N LEU A 146 -38.74 -45.28 9.65
CA LEU A 146 -39.70 -44.22 9.33
C LEU A 146 -39.58 -43.05 10.27
N PHE A 147 -39.77 -41.87 9.76
CA PHE A 147 -39.90 -40.64 10.49
C PHE A 147 -41.33 -40.16 10.52
N TYR A 148 -41.92 -40.04 11.70
CA TYR A 148 -43.26 -39.49 11.88
C TYR A 148 -43.19 -38.09 12.48
N PRO A 149 -43.52 -37.03 11.74
CA PRO A 149 -43.77 -35.75 12.37
C PRO A 149 -45.14 -35.81 13.09
N GLN A 150 -45.12 -35.57 14.38
CA GLN A 150 -46.38 -35.36 15.11
C GLN A 150 -46.88 -33.93 14.83
N MET A 151 -48.16 -33.77 14.42
CA MET A 151 -48.68 -32.49 13.96
C MET A 151 -48.68 -31.39 15.01
N GLU A 152 -48.85 -31.69 16.29
CA GLU A 152 -48.98 -30.67 17.33
C GLU A 152 -47.64 -30.18 17.95
N ASN A 153 -46.58 -30.97 17.93
CA ASN A 153 -45.34 -30.64 18.65
C ASN A 153 -44.04 -30.84 17.83
N ASN A 154 -44.12 -30.95 16.52
CA ASN A 154 -42.98 -31.23 15.66
C ASN A 154 -42.11 -32.44 16.11
N TYR A 155 -42.77 -33.38 16.76
CA TYR A 155 -42.20 -34.61 17.29
C TYR A 155 -41.83 -35.56 16.15
N ARG A 156 -40.62 -36.06 16.15
CA ARG A 156 -40.12 -37.02 15.13
C ARG A 156 -39.59 -38.26 15.80
N GLU A 157 -40.03 -39.41 15.32
CA GLU A 157 -39.59 -40.71 15.79
C GLU A 157 -38.80 -41.48 14.69
N ALA A 158 -37.75 -42.15 15.09
CA ALA A 158 -37.15 -43.22 14.27
C ALA A 158 -37.80 -44.54 14.72
N ILE A 159 -38.32 -45.29 13.77
CA ILE A 159 -39.11 -46.51 14.08
C ILE A 159 -38.48 -47.67 13.33
N ALA A 160 -38.32 -48.83 14.02
CA ALA A 160 -37.99 -50.09 13.42
C ALA A 160 -39.04 -51.14 13.84
N VAL A 161 -39.45 -51.94 12.87
CA VAL A 161 -40.43 -53.02 13.05
C VAL A 161 -39.82 -54.36 12.69
N THR A 162 -40.08 -55.38 13.51
CA THR A 162 -39.57 -56.74 13.32
C THR A 162 -40.69 -57.74 13.61
N ASN A 163 -40.85 -58.76 12.75
CA ASN A 163 -41.75 -59.88 13.01
C ASN A 163 -41.16 -60.83 14.07
N VAL A 164 -42.02 -61.39 14.91
CA VAL A 164 -41.64 -62.42 15.86
C VAL A 164 -41.77 -63.80 15.16
N PRO A 165 -40.68 -64.56 14.90
CA PRO A 165 -40.79 -65.82 14.22
C PRO A 165 -41.67 -66.82 14.94
N GLY A 166 -42.62 -67.42 14.24
CA GLY A 166 -43.50 -68.44 14.77
C GLY A 166 -44.69 -67.94 15.62
N VAL A 167 -44.79 -66.61 15.79
CA VAL A 167 -45.87 -65.97 16.55
C VAL A 167 -46.50 -64.88 15.66
N ASN A 168 -47.80 -64.69 15.71
CA ASN A 168 -48.49 -63.62 14.98
C ASN A 168 -48.32 -62.25 15.63
N TRP A 169 -47.05 -61.92 15.98
CA TRP A 169 -46.71 -60.65 16.65
C TRP A 169 -45.63 -59.93 15.90
N LYS A 170 -45.65 -58.59 16.00
CA LYS A 170 -44.58 -57.68 15.59
C LYS A 170 -44.09 -56.86 16.77
N VAL A 171 -42.82 -56.59 16.81
CA VAL A 171 -42.21 -55.67 17.78
C VAL A 171 -41.86 -54.37 17.00
N SER A 172 -42.28 -53.26 17.54
CA SER A 172 -41.89 -51.93 17.01
C SER A 172 -41.15 -51.17 18.08
N THR A 173 -40.03 -50.62 17.70
CA THR A 173 -39.16 -49.77 18.57
C THR A 173 -39.17 -48.36 18.03
N HIS A 174 -39.40 -47.39 18.90
CA HIS A 174 -39.56 -45.99 18.59
C HIS A 174 -38.53 -45.19 19.39
N GLU A 175 -37.91 -44.20 18.73
CA GLU A 175 -36.98 -43.28 19.41
C GLU A 175 -37.22 -41.86 18.97
N ASN A 176 -37.24 -40.94 19.97
CA ASN A 176 -37.45 -39.51 19.72
C ASN A 176 -36.16 -38.86 19.24
N ILE A 177 -36.14 -38.45 17.98
CA ILE A 177 -35.00 -37.78 17.36
C ILE A 177 -35.03 -36.24 17.46
N ALA A 178 -36.06 -35.67 18.07
CA ALA A 178 -36.20 -34.21 18.18
C ALA A 178 -35.05 -33.58 18.98
N LYS A 179 -34.61 -34.22 20.08
CA LYS A 179 -33.46 -33.73 20.89
C LYS A 179 -32.17 -33.73 20.10
N ILE A 180 -31.96 -34.75 19.27
CA ILE A 180 -30.77 -34.92 18.44
C ILE A 180 -30.75 -33.86 17.34
N ARG A 181 -31.89 -33.63 16.72
CA ARG A 181 -32.02 -32.58 15.71
C ARG A 181 -31.76 -31.19 16.33
N ALA A 182 -32.32 -30.93 17.52
CA ALA A 182 -32.02 -29.69 18.24
C ALA A 182 -30.51 -29.51 18.53
N ALA A 183 -29.82 -30.60 18.89
CA ALA A 183 -28.36 -30.58 19.11
C ALA A 183 -27.60 -30.29 17.80
N ILE A 184 -27.99 -30.91 16.66
CA ILE A 184 -27.39 -30.66 15.33
C ILE A 184 -27.64 -29.21 14.90
N ASP A 185 -28.83 -28.69 15.07
CA ASP A 185 -29.17 -27.28 14.79
C ASP A 185 -28.36 -26.32 15.65
N GLY A 186 -28.17 -26.66 16.94
CA GLY A 186 -27.30 -25.90 17.84
C GLY A 186 -25.84 -25.89 17.40
N LEU A 187 -25.30 -27.05 17.01
CA LEU A 187 -23.94 -27.15 16.44
C LEU A 187 -23.80 -26.34 15.15
N SER A 188 -24.77 -26.41 14.28
CA SER A 188 -24.78 -25.65 13.01
C SER A 188 -24.76 -24.13 13.27
N LYS A 189 -25.55 -23.64 14.21
CA LYS A 189 -25.52 -22.24 14.64
C LYS A 189 -24.16 -21.81 15.19
N ASN A 190 -23.56 -22.64 16.05
CA ASN A 190 -22.24 -22.37 16.61
C ASN A 190 -21.15 -22.31 15.50
N ILE A 191 -21.19 -23.21 14.52
CA ILE A 191 -20.26 -23.21 13.38
C ILE A 191 -20.42 -21.90 12.59
N ILE A 192 -21.64 -21.44 12.34
CA ILE A 192 -21.91 -20.17 11.66
C ILE A 192 -21.29 -19.01 12.42
N ILE A 193 -21.53 -18.92 13.73
CA ILE A 193 -21.00 -17.84 14.59
C ILE A 193 -19.47 -17.85 14.56
N ILE A 194 -18.83 -19.01 14.74
CA ILE A 194 -17.39 -19.15 14.71
C ILE A 194 -16.84 -18.72 13.34
N SER A 195 -17.48 -19.13 12.25
CA SER A 195 -17.07 -18.76 10.88
C SER A 195 -17.11 -17.24 10.67
N ILE A 196 -18.14 -16.57 11.18
CA ILE A 196 -18.28 -15.09 11.12
C ILE A 196 -17.14 -14.42 11.90
N VAL A 197 -16.83 -14.91 13.11
CA VAL A 197 -15.75 -14.34 13.93
C VAL A 197 -14.39 -14.51 13.25
N ILE A 198 -14.11 -15.69 12.69
CA ILE A 198 -12.87 -15.96 11.95
C ILE A 198 -12.79 -15.04 10.72
N ALA A 199 -13.88 -14.90 9.97
CA ALA A 199 -13.96 -14.00 8.82
C ALA A 199 -13.58 -12.56 9.19
N LEU A 200 -14.13 -12.07 10.29
CA LEU A 200 -13.87 -10.71 10.79
C LEU A 200 -12.39 -10.53 11.16
N ILE A 201 -11.82 -11.49 11.88
CA ILE A 201 -10.40 -11.45 12.27
C ILE A 201 -9.49 -11.42 11.04
N ILE A 202 -9.73 -12.29 10.07
CA ILE A 202 -8.95 -12.34 8.83
C ILE A 202 -9.09 -11.04 8.04
N ALA A 203 -10.29 -10.50 7.93
CA ALA A 203 -10.55 -9.24 7.22
C ALA A 203 -9.83 -8.06 7.89
N ILE A 204 -9.87 -7.96 9.22
CA ILE A 204 -9.14 -6.93 9.98
C ILE A 204 -7.63 -7.08 9.77
N ALA A 205 -7.08 -8.29 9.95
CA ALA A 205 -5.66 -8.56 9.78
C ALA A 205 -5.18 -8.21 8.36
N SER A 206 -5.92 -8.65 7.34
CA SER A 206 -5.61 -8.34 5.92
C SER A 206 -5.62 -6.83 5.66
N THR A 207 -6.58 -6.10 6.24
CA THR A 207 -6.65 -4.65 6.11
C THR A 207 -5.46 -3.95 6.76
N LEU A 208 -5.03 -4.39 7.93
CA LEU A 208 -3.86 -3.84 8.63
C LEU A 208 -2.57 -4.09 7.84
N VAL A 209 -2.39 -5.32 7.31
CA VAL A 209 -1.23 -5.67 6.47
C VAL A 209 -1.22 -4.84 5.19
N SER A 210 -2.36 -4.72 4.51
CA SER A 210 -2.48 -3.91 3.28
C SER A 210 -2.11 -2.44 3.54
N ARG A 211 -2.60 -1.84 4.63
CA ARG A 211 -2.23 -0.47 5.02
C ARG A 211 -0.75 -0.31 5.29
N ARG A 212 -0.13 -1.27 6.00
CA ARG A 212 1.29 -1.21 6.31
C ARG A 212 2.17 -1.32 5.06
N ILE A 213 1.82 -2.23 4.17
CA ILE A 213 2.52 -2.40 2.88
C ILE A 213 2.41 -1.11 2.05
N SER A 214 1.22 -0.56 1.90
CA SER A 214 1.02 0.69 1.15
C SER A 214 1.81 1.85 1.74
N PHE A 215 1.85 2.00 3.06
CA PHE A 215 2.64 3.04 3.73
C PHE A 215 4.15 2.91 3.45
N ILE A 216 4.67 1.66 3.45
CA ILE A 216 6.09 1.40 3.13
C ILE A 216 6.40 1.80 1.67
N TYR A 217 5.53 1.40 0.72
CA TYR A 217 5.72 1.76 -0.69
C TYR A 217 5.64 3.26 -0.95
N GLU A 218 4.68 3.97 -0.33
CA GLU A 218 4.60 5.43 -0.46
C GLU A 218 5.87 6.12 0.05
N ARG A 219 6.39 5.67 1.19
CA ARG A 219 7.62 6.21 1.75
C ARG A 219 8.82 5.95 0.84
N GLN A 220 8.95 4.75 0.28
CA GLN A 220 10.03 4.44 -0.66
C GLN A 220 9.96 5.29 -1.93
N ILE A 221 8.77 5.45 -2.51
CA ILE A 221 8.58 6.32 -3.69
C ILE A 221 8.93 7.77 -3.36
N GLN A 222 8.54 8.26 -2.19
CA GLN A 222 8.87 9.62 -1.77
C GLN A 222 10.38 9.79 -1.58
N ASP A 223 11.04 8.87 -0.88
CA ASP A 223 12.50 8.88 -0.67
C ASP A 223 13.28 8.85 -2.02
N GLU A 224 12.79 8.09 -3.01
CA GLU A 224 13.39 8.07 -4.34
C GLU A 224 13.17 9.39 -5.10
N ARG A 225 11.97 9.97 -5.00
CA ARG A 225 11.68 11.29 -5.61
C ARG A 225 12.56 12.37 -5.00
N ASP A 226 12.67 12.42 -3.68
CA ASP A 226 13.49 13.40 -2.97
C ASP A 226 14.98 13.28 -3.35
N LYS A 227 15.50 12.05 -3.48
CA LYS A 227 16.87 11.81 -3.98
C LYS A 227 17.05 12.29 -5.42
N ASN A 228 16.10 11.98 -6.30
CA ASN A 228 16.18 12.41 -7.70
C ASN A 228 16.10 13.94 -7.81
N GLU A 229 15.26 14.59 -7.03
CA GLU A 229 15.18 16.05 -6.98
C GLU A 229 16.48 16.67 -6.45
N GLN A 230 17.06 16.12 -5.39
CA GLN A 230 18.35 16.58 -4.87
C GLN A 230 19.48 16.45 -5.92
N LEU A 231 19.49 15.39 -6.72
CA LEU A 231 20.45 15.22 -7.81
C LEU A 231 20.25 16.27 -8.90
N LEU A 232 19.01 16.58 -9.27
CA LEU A 232 18.70 17.64 -10.23
C LEU A 232 19.15 19.02 -9.71
N ARG A 233 18.90 19.36 -8.45
CA ARG A 233 19.32 20.62 -7.82
C ARG A 233 20.85 20.76 -7.67
N ARG A 234 21.60 19.68 -7.75
CA ARG A 234 23.08 19.72 -7.83
C ARG A 234 23.61 20.08 -9.22
N THR A 235 22.79 19.95 -10.24
CA THR A 235 23.20 20.15 -11.64
C THR A 235 22.52 21.34 -12.32
N LEU A 236 21.36 21.76 -11.80
CA LEU A 236 20.57 22.86 -12.33
C LEU A 236 20.22 23.85 -11.21
N PRO A 237 20.07 25.15 -11.53
CA PRO A 237 19.58 26.15 -10.59
C PRO A 237 18.19 25.79 -10.03
N ASP A 238 17.92 26.11 -8.75
CA ASP A 238 16.70 25.72 -8.05
C ASP A 238 15.42 26.13 -8.77
N ASN A 239 15.33 27.37 -9.24
CA ASN A 239 14.15 27.87 -9.95
C ASN A 239 13.95 27.22 -11.33
N VAL A 240 15.01 26.72 -11.94
CA VAL A 240 14.96 25.93 -13.20
C VAL A 240 14.35 24.58 -12.90
N VAL A 241 14.80 23.90 -11.81
CA VAL A 241 14.23 22.63 -11.35
C VAL A 241 12.76 22.79 -10.99
N ASP A 242 12.38 23.84 -10.25
CA ASP A 242 11.00 24.12 -9.89
C ASP A 242 10.13 24.30 -11.15
N THR A 243 10.62 25.05 -12.14
CA THR A 243 9.91 25.26 -13.42
C THR A 243 9.75 23.96 -14.21
N ILE A 244 10.77 23.09 -14.23
CA ILE A 244 10.70 21.78 -14.89
C ILE A 244 9.69 20.88 -14.18
N ASN A 245 9.68 20.86 -12.85
CA ASN A 245 8.74 20.07 -12.06
C ASN A 245 7.27 20.53 -12.27
N GLU A 246 7.04 21.84 -12.38
CA GLU A 246 5.69 22.39 -12.56
C GLU A 246 5.19 22.26 -14.01
N LYS A 247 6.06 22.55 -15.01
CA LYS A 247 5.68 22.73 -16.42
C LYS A 247 6.20 21.64 -17.36
N GLY A 248 7.01 20.70 -16.83
CA GLY A 248 7.62 19.63 -17.60
C GLY A 248 8.84 20.03 -18.44
N SER A 249 9.14 21.34 -18.57
CA SER A 249 10.29 21.84 -19.34
C SER A 249 10.63 23.27 -18.93
N PHE A 250 11.89 23.68 -19.23
CA PHE A 250 12.33 25.06 -19.09
C PHE A 250 12.61 25.62 -20.48
N LEU A 251 11.77 26.54 -20.93
CA LEU A 251 11.95 27.21 -22.23
C LEU A 251 13.00 28.32 -22.14
N PRO A 252 13.79 28.56 -23.21
CA PRO A 252 14.73 29.66 -23.25
C PRO A 252 14.05 31.01 -22.94
N ARG A 253 14.67 31.81 -22.06
CA ARG A 253 14.12 33.07 -21.61
C ARG A 253 15.17 34.18 -21.72
N ARG A 254 14.74 35.35 -22.17
CA ARG A 254 15.52 36.59 -22.22
C ARG A 254 15.52 37.26 -20.84
N TYR A 255 16.69 37.75 -20.44
CA TYR A 255 16.94 38.54 -19.23
C TYR A 255 17.62 39.83 -19.66
N ASP A 256 16.90 40.93 -19.56
CA ASP A 256 17.33 42.25 -20.10
C ASP A 256 18.43 42.88 -19.25
N GLN A 257 18.48 42.57 -17.96
CA GLN A 257 19.44 43.10 -16.99
C GLN A 257 20.17 41.97 -16.30
N SER A 258 21.41 41.70 -16.73
CA SER A 258 22.26 40.68 -16.17
C SER A 258 23.71 41.13 -16.18
N THR A 259 24.51 40.58 -15.26
CA THR A 259 25.95 40.80 -15.26
C THR A 259 26.66 39.44 -15.24
N VAL A 260 27.57 39.29 -16.17
CA VAL A 260 28.37 38.07 -16.38
C VAL A 260 29.81 38.33 -15.95
N LEU A 261 30.40 37.39 -15.22
CA LEU A 261 31.80 37.39 -14.82
C LEU A 261 32.49 36.12 -15.29
N PHE A 262 33.67 36.32 -15.86
CA PHE A 262 34.67 35.28 -16.07
C PHE A 262 35.88 35.55 -15.17
N ALA A 263 36.38 34.53 -14.48
CA ALA A 263 37.57 34.57 -13.65
C ALA A 263 38.48 33.40 -14.02
N ASP A 264 39.70 33.68 -14.48
CA ASP A 264 40.68 32.72 -14.93
C ASP A 264 41.90 32.73 -14.01
N LEU A 265 42.50 31.55 -13.74
CA LEU A 265 43.64 31.38 -12.85
C LEU A 265 44.96 31.58 -13.62
N SER A 266 45.47 32.78 -13.65
CA SER A 266 46.75 33.10 -14.25
C SER A 266 47.90 32.38 -13.54
N GLY A 267 48.74 31.68 -14.33
CA GLY A 267 49.84 30.86 -13.82
C GLY A 267 49.52 29.40 -13.62
N PHE A 268 48.24 29.02 -13.65
CA PHE A 268 47.79 27.66 -13.44
C PHE A 268 48.25 26.71 -14.54
N THR A 269 48.17 27.08 -15.82
CA THR A 269 48.63 26.29 -16.96
C THR A 269 50.14 25.97 -16.88
N SER A 270 50.95 26.90 -16.41
CA SER A 270 52.40 26.66 -16.22
C SER A 270 52.70 25.75 -15.01
N MET A 271 51.84 25.74 -14.02
CA MET A 271 51.87 24.84 -12.88
C MET A 271 51.46 23.41 -13.30
N CYS A 272 50.47 23.27 -14.16
CA CYS A 272 50.02 22.00 -14.70
C CYS A 272 51.13 21.25 -15.44
N ALA A 273 52.03 21.97 -16.14
CA ALA A 273 53.17 21.36 -16.86
C ALA A 273 54.23 20.71 -15.94
N LYS A 274 54.19 21.01 -14.62
CA LYS A 274 55.26 20.60 -13.68
C LYS A 274 54.76 19.71 -12.54
N ALA A 275 53.47 19.58 -12.32
CA ALA A 275 52.88 18.86 -11.19
C ALA A 275 52.06 17.64 -11.64
N ASP A 276 51.79 16.73 -10.70
CA ASP A 276 50.94 15.57 -10.94
C ASP A 276 49.52 16.02 -11.30
N PRO A 277 48.91 15.50 -12.38
CA PRO A 277 47.58 15.86 -12.80
C PRO A 277 46.50 15.66 -11.72
N GLN A 278 46.63 14.65 -10.86
CA GLN A 278 45.68 14.42 -9.77
C GLN A 278 45.75 15.55 -8.71
N VAL A 279 46.93 16.03 -8.37
CA VAL A 279 47.14 17.14 -7.45
C VAL A 279 46.59 18.44 -8.04
N ILE A 280 46.78 18.65 -9.33
CA ILE A 280 46.24 19.80 -10.07
C ILE A 280 44.73 19.85 -9.98
N VAL A 281 44.04 18.74 -10.26
CA VAL A 281 42.54 18.67 -10.16
C VAL A 281 42.06 18.89 -8.73
N GLN A 282 42.78 18.36 -7.73
CA GLN A 282 42.43 18.58 -6.31
C GLN A 282 42.59 20.05 -5.92
N LEU A 283 43.64 20.72 -6.31
CA LEU A 283 43.89 22.14 -6.05
C LEU A 283 42.78 23.02 -6.71
N LEU A 284 42.50 22.73 -7.97
CA LEU A 284 41.44 23.45 -8.70
C LEU A 284 40.06 23.29 -8.03
N ASN A 285 39.76 22.06 -7.64
CA ASN A 285 38.54 21.77 -6.94
C ASN A 285 38.47 22.51 -5.59
N GLU A 286 39.56 22.61 -4.84
CA GLU A 286 39.62 23.34 -3.58
C GLU A 286 39.38 24.86 -3.78
N VAL A 287 40.04 25.45 -4.81
CA VAL A 287 39.83 26.86 -5.17
C VAL A 287 38.34 27.11 -5.52
N PHE A 288 37.79 26.30 -6.41
CA PHE A 288 36.40 26.50 -6.84
C PHE A 288 35.38 26.24 -5.69
N ASN A 289 35.65 25.29 -4.79
CA ASN A 289 34.84 25.10 -3.58
C ASN A 289 34.84 26.32 -2.64
N ARG A 290 35.94 27.07 -2.57
CA ARG A 290 35.98 28.34 -1.85
C ARG A 290 35.12 29.41 -2.53
N PHE A 291 35.20 29.52 -3.86
CA PHE A 291 34.35 30.42 -4.63
C PHE A 291 32.85 30.04 -4.50
N ASP A 292 32.52 28.73 -4.53
CA ASP A 292 31.16 28.23 -4.32
C ASP A 292 30.61 28.55 -2.89
N LYS A 293 31.49 28.75 -1.90
CA LYS A 293 31.07 29.23 -0.56
C LYS A 293 30.77 30.72 -0.58
N VAL A 294 31.61 31.52 -1.26
CA VAL A 294 31.42 32.97 -1.39
C VAL A 294 30.14 33.30 -2.16
N ILE A 295 29.81 32.54 -3.20
CA ILE A 295 28.64 32.77 -4.05
C ILE A 295 27.33 32.78 -3.26
N LYS A 296 27.25 31.99 -2.15
CA LYS A 296 26.08 31.90 -1.29
C LYS A 296 25.70 33.21 -0.60
N ASN A 297 26.63 34.16 -0.51
CA ASN A 297 26.41 35.46 0.12
C ASN A 297 25.75 36.45 -0.86
N TYR A 298 25.59 36.07 -2.13
CA TYR A 298 25.14 36.97 -3.19
C TYR A 298 24.06 36.32 -4.06
N SER A 299 23.25 37.15 -4.71
CA SER A 299 22.26 36.69 -5.72
C SER A 299 22.96 36.41 -7.06
N ILE A 300 23.81 35.41 -7.08
CA ILE A 300 24.64 35.01 -8.22
C ILE A 300 24.44 33.52 -8.50
N GLU A 301 24.37 33.18 -9.76
CA GLU A 301 24.33 31.79 -10.21
C GLU A 301 25.69 31.40 -10.82
N LYS A 302 26.23 30.24 -10.37
CA LYS A 302 27.36 29.61 -11.03
C LYS A 302 26.87 28.95 -12.31
N ILE A 303 27.36 29.39 -13.44
CA ILE A 303 26.97 28.85 -14.73
C ILE A 303 27.77 27.57 -15.05
N LYS A 304 29.10 27.69 -15.09
CA LYS A 304 30.00 26.56 -15.38
C LYS A 304 31.47 26.90 -15.06
N THR A 305 32.31 25.88 -15.11
CA THR A 305 33.76 26.01 -15.18
C THR A 305 34.24 25.60 -16.56
N ILE A 306 35.21 26.30 -17.11
CA ILE A 306 35.79 26.03 -18.43
C ILE A 306 37.32 25.91 -18.23
N GLY A 307 37.81 24.66 -18.02
CA GLY A 307 39.16 24.46 -17.58
C GLY A 307 39.44 25.08 -16.21
N ASP A 308 40.34 26.05 -16.16
CA ASP A 308 40.71 26.86 -15.01
C ASP A 308 39.95 28.18 -14.90
N ALA A 309 38.96 28.39 -15.78
CA ALA A 309 38.06 29.55 -15.72
C ALA A 309 36.74 29.25 -14.99
N TYR A 310 36.29 30.19 -14.20
CA TYR A 310 35.07 30.14 -13.40
C TYR A 310 34.06 31.19 -13.92
N MET A 311 32.86 30.77 -14.33
CA MET A 311 31.84 31.63 -14.92
C MET A 311 30.62 31.72 -14.03
N VAL A 312 30.21 32.98 -13.73
CA VAL A 312 28.99 33.25 -12.97
C VAL A 312 28.13 34.32 -13.65
N CYS A 313 26.87 34.37 -13.27
CA CYS A 313 25.92 35.39 -13.70
C CYS A 313 25.01 35.83 -12.54
N SER A 314 24.71 37.12 -12.47
CA SER A 314 23.61 37.67 -11.68
C SER A 314 22.58 38.29 -12.61
N GLY A 315 21.28 38.21 -12.25
CA GLY A 315 20.19 38.66 -13.11
C GLY A 315 19.57 37.55 -13.96
N ALA A 316 20.19 36.36 -14.05
CA ALA A 316 19.69 35.15 -14.65
C ALA A 316 20.12 33.94 -13.86
N PRO A 317 19.30 32.90 -13.66
CA PRO A 317 17.91 32.74 -14.11
C PRO A 317 16.89 33.49 -13.25
N ILE A 318 17.33 34.14 -12.17
CA ILE A 318 16.48 34.99 -11.32
C ILE A 318 16.87 36.45 -11.55
N PRO A 319 15.97 37.31 -12.07
CA PRO A 319 16.23 38.74 -12.21
C PRO A 319 16.56 39.38 -10.84
N HIS A 320 17.58 40.22 -10.82
CA HIS A 320 17.97 40.95 -9.62
C HIS A 320 18.39 42.39 -9.93
N PRO A 321 17.84 43.42 -9.26
CA PRO A 321 18.11 44.83 -9.60
C PRO A 321 19.54 45.25 -9.32
N GLN A 322 20.24 44.61 -8.38
CA GLN A 322 21.61 44.92 -8.03
C GLN A 322 22.60 43.90 -8.63
N HIS A 323 22.30 43.32 -9.80
CA HIS A 323 23.10 42.27 -10.43
C HIS A 323 24.57 42.66 -10.57
N ALA A 324 24.88 43.88 -11.03
CA ALA A 324 26.25 44.33 -11.20
C ALA A 324 27.01 44.51 -9.86
N ASN A 325 26.34 45.08 -8.85
CA ASN A 325 26.93 45.26 -7.51
C ASN A 325 27.27 43.89 -6.85
N HIS A 326 26.37 42.93 -6.93
CA HIS A 326 26.61 41.57 -6.40
C HIS A 326 27.79 40.90 -7.07
N VAL A 327 27.88 40.97 -8.40
CA VAL A 327 29.00 40.40 -9.17
C VAL A 327 30.30 41.10 -8.83
N MET A 328 30.31 42.42 -8.67
CA MET A 328 31.51 43.19 -8.32
C MET A 328 32.03 42.81 -6.91
N LYS A 329 31.14 42.76 -5.91
CA LYS A 329 31.50 42.35 -4.56
C LYS A 329 32.02 40.92 -4.51
N PHE A 330 31.39 40.02 -5.20
CA PHE A 330 31.86 38.64 -5.39
C PHE A 330 33.27 38.62 -5.98
N ALA A 331 33.52 39.39 -7.05
CA ALA A 331 34.82 39.45 -7.67
C ALA A 331 35.96 39.89 -6.71
N ILE A 332 35.67 40.88 -5.85
CA ILE A 332 36.60 41.36 -4.84
C ILE A 332 36.85 40.28 -3.77
N GLU A 333 35.81 39.59 -3.33
CA GLU A 333 35.90 38.55 -2.29
C GLU A 333 36.66 37.30 -2.77
N ILE A 334 36.43 36.83 -4.01
CA ILE A 334 37.19 35.68 -4.52
C ILE A 334 38.67 35.96 -4.77
N ILE A 335 39.06 37.21 -4.99
CA ILE A 335 40.50 37.59 -5.00
C ILE A 335 41.09 37.41 -3.59
N LYS A 336 40.43 37.87 -2.55
CA LYS A 336 40.87 37.69 -1.17
C LYS A 336 40.94 36.23 -0.76
N GLU A 337 39.93 35.42 -1.15
CA GLU A 337 39.92 33.98 -0.94
C GLU A 337 41.10 33.28 -1.61
N LEU A 338 41.46 33.70 -2.84
CA LEU A 338 42.61 33.16 -3.54
C LEU A 338 43.96 33.55 -2.88
N GLU A 339 44.03 34.75 -2.29
CA GLU A 339 45.22 35.16 -1.53
C GLU A 339 45.39 34.29 -0.26
N GLU A 340 44.31 33.99 0.46
CA GLU A 340 44.36 33.08 1.61
C GLU A 340 44.72 31.64 1.18
N PHE A 341 44.17 31.17 0.06
CA PHE A 341 44.57 29.90 -0.55
C PHE A 341 46.07 29.86 -0.88
N ASN A 342 46.60 30.93 -1.53
CA ASN A 342 48.01 31.04 -1.87
C ASN A 342 48.92 30.98 -0.63
N LYS A 343 48.54 31.67 0.50
CA LYS A 343 49.25 31.59 1.76
C LYS A 343 49.30 30.18 2.32
N GLN A 344 48.15 29.51 2.32
CA GLN A 344 48.00 28.14 2.85
C GLN A 344 48.84 27.12 2.06
N TYR A 345 48.85 27.18 0.72
CA TYR A 345 49.50 26.22 -0.15
C TYR A 345 50.90 26.70 -0.65
N LYS A 346 51.34 27.87 -0.25
CA LYS A 346 52.58 28.51 -0.68
C LYS A 346 52.67 28.66 -2.20
N LEU A 347 51.55 29.09 -2.79
CA LEU A 347 51.42 29.36 -4.21
C LEU A 347 51.39 30.85 -4.49
N SER A 348 51.44 31.21 -5.79
CA SER A 348 51.41 32.60 -6.26
C SER A 348 50.42 32.77 -7.46
N LEU A 349 49.28 32.09 -7.42
CA LEU A 349 48.24 32.20 -8.39
C LEU A 349 47.58 33.56 -8.34
N LYS A 350 47.13 34.07 -9.49
CA LYS A 350 46.38 35.34 -9.58
C LYS A 350 45.11 35.12 -10.37
N LEU A 351 44.03 35.79 -9.99
CA LEU A 351 42.83 35.84 -10.79
C LEU A 351 42.92 36.93 -11.86
N ARG A 352 42.52 36.63 -13.08
CA ARG A 352 42.19 37.60 -14.10
C ARG A 352 40.69 37.61 -14.29
N ILE A 353 40.04 38.74 -13.99
CA ILE A 353 38.58 38.85 -13.93
C ILE A 353 38.07 39.84 -14.96
N GLY A 354 37.08 39.39 -15.76
CA GLY A 354 36.35 40.22 -16.71
C GLY A 354 34.87 40.25 -16.43
N ILE A 355 34.29 41.45 -16.39
CA ILE A 355 32.86 41.66 -16.08
C ILE A 355 32.18 42.48 -17.19
N ASN A 356 31.02 42.04 -17.62
CA ASN A 356 30.18 42.81 -18.52
C ASN A 356 28.69 42.70 -18.15
N SER A 357 27.97 43.82 -18.23
CA SER A 357 26.54 43.95 -17.99
C SER A 357 25.76 44.11 -19.27
N GLY A 358 24.59 43.48 -19.37
CA GLY A 358 23.71 43.57 -20.52
C GLY A 358 22.69 42.43 -20.57
N GLU A 359 22.01 42.28 -21.71
CA GLU A 359 21.03 41.21 -21.91
C GLU A 359 21.68 39.84 -22.16
N VAL A 360 21.02 38.79 -21.66
CA VAL A 360 21.38 37.40 -21.96
C VAL A 360 20.12 36.56 -22.23
N VAL A 361 20.28 35.43 -22.90
CA VAL A 361 19.25 34.40 -23.02
C VAL A 361 19.73 33.22 -22.20
N GLY A 362 18.92 32.83 -21.20
CA GLY A 362 19.20 31.63 -20.39
C GLY A 362 18.28 30.49 -20.82
N GLY A 363 18.79 29.26 -20.77
CA GLY A 363 18.03 28.07 -21.13
C GLY A 363 18.71 26.77 -20.70
N VAL A 364 17.96 25.67 -20.75
CA VAL A 364 18.47 24.32 -20.49
C VAL A 364 18.75 23.65 -21.82
N ILE A 365 19.96 23.14 -21.98
CA ILE A 365 20.39 22.38 -23.17
C ILE A 365 20.71 20.93 -22.78
N GLY A 366 20.48 20.03 -23.74
CA GLY A 366 20.76 18.61 -23.64
C GLY A 366 19.50 17.76 -23.44
N GLN A 367 19.52 16.55 -24.00
CA GLN A 367 18.48 15.54 -23.80
C GLN A 367 18.88 14.48 -22.75
N THR A 368 20.16 14.16 -22.70
CA THR A 368 20.70 13.14 -21.78
C THR A 368 21.46 13.74 -20.59
N ARG A 369 22.02 14.92 -20.76
CA ARG A 369 22.69 15.69 -19.70
C ARG A 369 22.17 17.12 -19.76
N TYR A 370 21.29 17.46 -18.84
CA TYR A 370 20.77 18.80 -18.70
C TYR A 370 21.84 19.72 -18.13
N ALA A 371 22.02 20.88 -18.76
CA ALA A 371 22.84 21.96 -18.24
C ALA A 371 22.10 23.29 -18.48
N PHE A 372 21.99 24.11 -17.45
CA PHE A 372 21.59 25.49 -17.61
C PHE A 372 22.78 26.29 -18.10
N ASP A 373 22.60 27.07 -19.15
CA ASP A 373 23.64 27.96 -19.69
C ASP A 373 23.00 29.28 -20.13
N ILE A 374 23.87 30.27 -20.37
CA ILE A 374 23.47 31.58 -20.86
C ILE A 374 24.21 31.93 -22.13
N TRP A 375 23.52 32.60 -23.04
CA TRP A 375 24.03 33.04 -24.33
C TRP A 375 23.75 34.49 -24.54
N GLY A 376 24.54 35.11 -25.38
CA GLY A 376 24.37 36.48 -25.81
C GLY A 376 25.70 37.20 -25.97
N ASP A 377 25.62 38.37 -26.56
CA ASP A 377 26.75 39.21 -26.74
C ASP A 377 27.42 39.63 -25.42
N THR A 378 26.60 39.82 -24.39
CA THR A 378 27.04 40.13 -23.02
C THR A 378 28.07 39.12 -22.51
N VAL A 379 27.85 37.83 -22.80
CA VAL A 379 28.75 36.73 -22.40
C VAL A 379 30.08 36.85 -23.15
N ASN A 380 30.05 37.10 -24.45
CA ASN A 380 31.25 37.24 -25.30
C ASN A 380 32.12 38.42 -24.85
N VAL A 381 31.49 39.55 -24.54
CA VAL A 381 32.19 40.76 -24.06
C VAL A 381 32.81 40.51 -22.67
N ALA A 382 32.08 39.86 -21.74
CA ALA A 382 32.64 39.50 -20.43
C ALA A 382 33.89 38.63 -20.57
N ASN A 383 33.82 37.59 -21.42
CA ASN A 383 35.01 36.73 -21.75
C ASN A 383 36.16 37.55 -22.31
N ARG A 384 35.87 38.50 -23.21
CA ARG A 384 36.91 39.38 -23.81
C ARG A 384 37.50 40.33 -22.75
N MET A 385 36.67 40.88 -21.84
CA MET A 385 37.20 41.63 -20.70
C MET A 385 38.14 40.80 -19.83
N GLU A 386 37.84 39.52 -19.60
CA GLU A 386 38.71 38.63 -18.90
C GLU A 386 40.01 38.41 -19.69
N SER A 387 39.95 37.88 -20.94
CA SER A 387 41.12 37.44 -21.72
C SER A 387 42.09 38.58 -22.03
N THR A 388 41.65 39.82 -22.10
CA THR A 388 42.51 41.01 -22.25
C THR A 388 42.87 41.66 -20.93
N GLY A 389 42.35 41.12 -19.79
CA GLY A 389 42.56 41.66 -18.47
C GLY A 389 44.01 41.55 -17.95
N VAL A 390 44.27 42.21 -16.81
CA VAL A 390 45.58 42.12 -16.12
C VAL A 390 45.44 41.11 -15.00
N ALA A 391 46.40 40.20 -14.86
CA ALA A 391 46.43 39.23 -13.78
C ALA A 391 46.48 39.94 -12.41
N GLY A 392 45.57 39.56 -11.49
CA GLY A 392 45.39 40.20 -10.17
C GLY A 392 44.46 41.38 -10.21
N SER A 393 43.72 41.62 -11.30
CA SER A 393 42.83 42.78 -11.43
C SER A 393 41.43 42.40 -11.94
N ILE A 394 40.47 43.27 -11.62
CA ILE A 394 39.09 43.18 -12.16
C ILE A 394 38.95 44.20 -13.26
N GLN A 395 38.67 43.73 -14.46
CA GLN A 395 38.41 44.56 -15.64
C GLN A 395 36.95 44.55 -15.98
N VAL A 396 36.35 45.73 -16.19
CA VAL A 396 34.91 45.86 -16.49
C VAL A 396 34.74 46.61 -17.83
N SER A 397 33.65 46.33 -18.52
CA SER A 397 33.21 47.02 -19.71
C SER A 397 32.64 48.40 -19.37
N GLU A 398 32.44 49.27 -20.39
CA GLU A 398 31.74 50.55 -20.25
C GLU A 398 30.34 50.38 -19.65
N SER A 399 29.53 49.36 -20.07
CA SER A 399 28.20 49.17 -19.54
C SER A 399 28.23 48.88 -18.06
N THR A 400 29.11 47.99 -17.58
CA THR A 400 29.27 47.71 -16.15
C THR A 400 29.81 48.88 -15.35
N TYR A 401 30.77 49.64 -15.95
CA TYR A 401 31.27 50.85 -15.33
C TYR A 401 30.16 51.86 -15.08
N GLN A 402 29.29 52.10 -16.06
CA GLN A 402 28.17 53.06 -15.90
C GLN A 402 27.23 52.68 -14.76
N GLU A 403 26.99 51.40 -14.52
CA GLU A 403 26.18 50.93 -13.41
C GLU A 403 26.87 51.09 -12.05
N LEU A 404 28.21 50.95 -12.01
CA LEU A 404 28.97 50.83 -10.76
C LEU A 404 29.82 52.05 -10.38
N LYS A 405 30.00 53.02 -11.26
CA LYS A 405 30.88 54.17 -11.09
C LYS A 405 30.60 55.03 -9.85
N ASN A 406 29.40 55.00 -9.30
CA ASN A 406 29.01 55.73 -8.11
C ASN A 406 29.36 54.95 -6.82
N GLU A 407 29.58 53.64 -6.90
CA GLU A 407 29.83 52.82 -5.72
C GLU A 407 31.27 52.30 -5.63
N PHE A 408 31.96 52.17 -6.79
CA PHE A 408 33.32 51.64 -6.87
C PHE A 408 34.22 52.60 -7.66
N ASN A 409 35.53 52.54 -7.41
CA ASN A 409 36.53 53.33 -8.13
C ASN A 409 37.06 52.53 -9.32
N PHE A 410 37.17 53.18 -10.44
CA PHE A 410 37.67 52.57 -11.66
C PHE A 410 38.65 53.53 -12.38
N ASN A 411 39.74 53.02 -12.88
CA ASN A 411 40.68 53.69 -13.76
C ASN A 411 40.41 53.31 -15.22
N TYR A 412 40.29 54.32 -16.08
CA TYR A 412 40.19 54.04 -17.52
C TYR A 412 41.47 53.38 -18.03
N ARG A 413 41.33 52.20 -18.62
CA ARG A 413 42.48 51.46 -19.15
C ARG A 413 42.79 51.79 -20.64
N GLY A 414 41.77 52.20 -21.37
CA GLY A 414 41.82 52.34 -22.81
C GLY A 414 40.79 51.53 -23.55
N GLU A 415 40.96 51.42 -24.86
CA GLU A 415 40.09 50.63 -25.69
C GLU A 415 40.68 49.26 -25.99
N ILE A 416 39.82 48.26 -25.95
CA ILE A 416 40.19 46.89 -26.32
C ILE A 416 39.40 46.44 -27.55
N GLU A 417 40.04 45.70 -28.44
CA GLU A 417 39.40 45.16 -29.62
C GLU A 417 38.53 43.97 -29.30
N VAL A 418 37.25 44.05 -29.64
CA VAL A 418 36.29 42.95 -29.49
C VAL A 418 35.87 42.53 -30.90
N LYS A 419 36.16 41.27 -31.26
CA LYS A 419 35.83 40.73 -32.59
C LYS A 419 34.32 40.92 -32.90
N GLY A 420 34.05 41.59 -34.03
CA GLY A 420 32.69 41.86 -34.50
C GLY A 420 32.03 43.12 -33.89
N LYS A 421 32.71 43.85 -32.97
CA LYS A 421 32.21 45.07 -32.32
C LYS A 421 33.15 46.26 -32.44
N GLY A 422 34.35 46.05 -32.89
CA GLY A 422 35.38 47.08 -32.88
C GLY A 422 35.99 47.33 -31.50
N PHE A 423 36.27 48.58 -31.20
CA PHE A 423 36.92 48.94 -29.93
C PHE A 423 35.91 49.28 -28.86
N LEU A 424 36.03 48.65 -27.69
CA LEU A 424 35.21 48.92 -26.49
C LEU A 424 36.10 49.48 -25.39
N LYS A 425 35.59 50.48 -24.65
CA LYS A 425 36.26 51.02 -23.47
C LYS A 425 36.31 50.00 -22.34
N ALA A 426 37.46 49.88 -21.70
CA ALA A 426 37.69 49.02 -20.54
C ALA A 426 38.19 49.84 -19.36
N TYR A 427 37.77 49.43 -18.18
CA TYR A 427 38.08 50.08 -16.90
C TYR A 427 38.62 49.01 -15.94
N ILE A 428 39.61 49.40 -15.12
CA ILE A 428 40.18 48.52 -14.06
C ILE A 428 39.73 49.04 -12.70
N TYR A 429 39.21 48.15 -11.84
CA TYR A 429 38.89 48.46 -10.48
C TYR A 429 40.11 48.85 -9.69
N SER A 430 40.01 49.92 -8.88
CA SER A 430 41.01 50.42 -7.94
C SER A 430 40.45 50.37 -6.53
N GLU A 431 41.26 49.87 -5.57
CA GLU A 431 40.87 49.79 -4.16
C GLU A 431 41.09 51.12 -3.42
N ASP A 432 41.76 52.11 -4.06
CA ASP A 432 42.00 53.44 -3.46
C ASP A 432 40.69 54.16 -3.18
N GLU A 433 40.55 54.76 -1.99
CA GLU A 433 39.36 55.55 -1.60
C GLU A 433 39.13 56.69 -2.61
N LYS A 434 37.87 56.98 -2.91
CA LYS A 434 37.49 58.20 -3.65
C LYS A 434 38.01 59.41 -2.86
N VAL A 435 39.13 59.99 -3.27
CA VAL A 435 39.47 61.34 -2.89
C VAL A 435 38.38 62.22 -3.48
N ALA A 436 37.52 62.77 -2.61
CA ALA A 436 36.46 63.66 -3.00
C ALA A 436 37.11 64.85 -3.70
N ASN A 437 36.98 64.96 -5.02
CA ASN A 437 37.28 66.17 -5.79
C ASN A 437 36.25 67.23 -5.38
N SER A 438 36.47 67.86 -4.23
CA SER A 438 35.81 69.08 -3.73
C SER A 438 36.72 70.32 -3.82
N GLU A 439 37.71 70.32 -4.74
CA GLU A 439 38.51 71.54 -5.01
C GLU A 439 38.59 71.83 -6.51
N GLU A 440 37.48 72.18 -7.13
CA GLU A 440 37.45 72.93 -8.38
C GLU A 440 36.14 73.70 -8.55
N LYS A 441 35.74 74.51 -7.56
CA LYS A 441 34.72 75.57 -7.75
C LYS A 441 34.87 76.68 -6.69
N GLU A 442 36.02 77.25 -6.56
CA GLU A 442 36.19 78.59 -5.91
C GLU A 442 37.44 79.24 -6.41
N ASN A 443 37.41 79.75 -7.64
CA ASN A 443 38.26 80.85 -8.09
C ASN A 443 37.89 81.34 -9.49
N THR A 444 36.70 81.90 -9.60
CA THR A 444 36.38 82.84 -10.69
C THR A 444 35.21 83.76 -10.30
N ASN A 445 35.48 84.56 -9.24
CA ASN A 445 34.76 85.82 -9.06
C ASN A 445 35.63 86.73 -8.16
N ASN A 446 36.64 87.35 -8.74
CA ASN A 446 37.18 88.69 -8.35
C ASN A 446 38.26 89.01 -9.38
N ILE A 447 37.87 89.76 -10.40
CA ILE A 447 38.41 91.04 -10.88
C ILE A 447 37.46 91.58 -12.00
#